data_12373645e3ef8682f91dd6daf871cce6
#
_entry.id   12373645e3ef8682f91dd6daf871cce6
#
_cell.length_a   1.000
_cell.length_b   1.000
_cell.length_c   1.000
_cell.angle_alpha   90.00
_cell.angle_beta   90.00
_cell.angle_gamma   90.00
#
_symmetry.space_group_name_H-M   'P 1'
#
loop_
_entity.id
_entity.type
_entity.pdbx_description
1 polymer ?
#
loop_
_entity_poly.entity_id
_entity_poly.type
_entity_poly.pdbx_seq_one_letter_code
_entity_poly.pdbx_strand_id
1 'polypeptide(L)'
;PERIVVLSPSFLELLEVLDGNVVGRAESTIARTPDFAKNAAVVGFIFNINTEKVVELKPDLIVAYKGMHEKYIQLFEANGIPVVVLNLKTYEDVKHSIKVLGELTGQKEKGIKIAAELDKKVQNTVRKLPKNTKRVAILHSSAQNVTLEQENSIAGCVAKLLQMHNIVQDIQGMAASTGEQMSDKAPYNLEFLIEKDPEIIFITSMGNKNDIEARLQNDVMSSPAWKSITAVKNNAVYYLPDELFLLNPGLRYPQAVEYMAEKLRGQD
;
A
#
# COMPACT_ATOMS: atom_id res chain seq x y z
N PRO A 1 8.13 21.72 -13.01
CA PRO A 1 9.51 21.20 -12.94
C PRO A 1 9.87 20.49 -14.23
N GLU A 2 11.11 20.72 -14.66
CA GLU A 2 11.67 20.13 -15.88
C GLU A 2 12.69 19.01 -15.58
N ARG A 3 13.07 18.87 -14.29
CA ARG A 3 14.12 17.96 -13.85
C ARG A 3 13.75 17.31 -12.52
N ILE A 4 12.91 16.27 -12.58
CA ILE A 4 12.39 15.61 -11.38
C ILE A 4 13.32 14.47 -10.98
N VAL A 5 13.68 14.40 -9.69
CA VAL A 5 14.30 13.22 -9.08
C VAL A 5 13.30 12.53 -8.16
N VAL A 6 13.15 11.21 -8.31
CA VAL A 6 12.17 10.41 -7.60
C VAL A 6 12.88 9.44 -6.65
N LEU A 7 12.64 9.59 -5.35
CA LEU A 7 13.30 8.78 -4.32
C LEU A 7 12.58 7.44 -4.04
N SER A 8 11.37 7.26 -4.58
CA SER A 8 10.64 5.98 -4.51
C SER A 8 10.05 5.60 -5.87
N PRO A 9 10.33 4.41 -6.39
CA PRO A 9 9.77 3.94 -7.67
C PRO A 9 8.23 3.96 -7.72
N SER A 10 7.55 3.93 -6.56
CA SER A 10 6.10 3.97 -6.48
C SER A 10 5.46 5.22 -7.09
N PHE A 11 6.20 6.32 -7.23
CA PHE A 11 5.69 7.55 -7.86
C PHE A 11 5.87 7.59 -9.37
N LEU A 12 6.66 6.69 -9.95
CA LEU A 12 7.00 6.74 -11.37
C LEU A 12 5.77 6.61 -12.28
N GLU A 13 4.85 5.67 -11.96
CA GLU A 13 3.62 5.51 -12.76
C GLU A 13 2.72 6.77 -12.70
N LEU A 14 2.70 7.49 -11.57
CA LEU A 14 1.94 8.73 -11.45
C LEU A 14 2.56 9.84 -12.31
N LEU A 15 3.89 9.92 -12.33
CA LEU A 15 4.61 10.91 -13.15
C LEU A 15 4.54 10.57 -14.64
N GLU A 16 4.54 9.29 -15.01
CA GLU A 16 4.35 8.86 -16.40
C GLU A 16 3.03 9.38 -16.98
N VAL A 17 1.93 9.16 -16.27
CA VAL A 17 0.61 9.63 -16.74
C VAL A 17 0.44 11.15 -16.66
N LEU A 18 1.31 11.86 -15.96
CA LEU A 18 1.35 13.31 -15.83
C LEU A 18 2.44 13.96 -16.72
N ASP A 19 3.05 13.20 -17.63
CA ASP A 19 4.12 13.67 -18.53
C ASP A 19 5.31 14.30 -17.78
N GLY A 20 5.58 13.82 -16.55
CA GLY A 20 6.67 14.31 -15.72
C GLY A 20 8.04 13.90 -16.25
N ASN A 21 8.98 14.85 -16.37
CA ASN A 21 10.34 14.55 -16.83
C ASN A 21 11.23 14.09 -15.67
N VAL A 22 11.48 12.78 -15.59
CA VAL A 22 12.30 12.15 -14.54
C VAL A 22 13.74 12.03 -15.00
N VAL A 23 14.65 12.78 -14.37
CA VAL A 23 16.10 12.77 -14.67
C VAL A 23 16.89 11.84 -13.73
N GLY A 24 16.34 11.53 -12.55
CA GLY A 24 16.95 10.63 -11.57
C GLY A 24 15.89 9.83 -10.81
N ARG A 25 16.21 8.59 -10.45
CA ARG A 25 15.33 7.70 -9.70
C ARG A 25 16.08 6.79 -8.74
N ALA A 26 15.46 6.48 -7.63
CA ALA A 26 15.91 5.36 -6.80
C ALA A 26 15.45 4.02 -7.38
N GLU A 27 16.14 2.96 -7.01
CA GLU A 27 15.77 1.58 -7.33
C GLU A 27 15.15 0.86 -6.13
N SER A 28 14.42 -0.20 -6.43
CA SER A 28 13.91 -1.18 -5.46
C SER A 28 14.10 -2.57 -6.04
N THR A 29 14.33 -3.57 -5.20
CA THR A 29 14.48 -4.97 -5.62
C THR A 29 13.16 -5.61 -6.05
N ILE A 30 12.03 -4.98 -5.70
CA ILE A 30 10.68 -5.53 -5.93
C ILE A 30 9.83 -4.67 -6.87
N ALA A 31 10.17 -3.40 -7.07
CA ALA A 31 9.41 -2.51 -7.96
C ALA A 31 10.00 -2.50 -9.37
N ARG A 32 9.12 -2.64 -10.37
CA ARG A 32 9.50 -2.51 -11.78
C ARG A 32 9.67 -1.03 -12.14
N THR A 33 10.72 -0.71 -12.89
CA THR A 33 10.90 0.63 -13.47
C THR A 33 10.12 0.73 -14.78
N PRO A 34 9.18 1.67 -14.93
CA PRO A 34 8.48 1.93 -16.19
C PRO A 34 9.46 2.35 -17.31
N ASP A 35 9.08 2.10 -18.56
CA ASP A 35 9.96 2.33 -19.72
C ASP A 35 10.40 3.78 -19.88
N PHE A 36 9.52 4.75 -19.60
CA PHE A 36 9.82 6.17 -19.68
C PHE A 36 10.97 6.61 -18.75
N ALA A 37 11.13 5.92 -17.60
CA ALA A 37 12.13 6.26 -16.58
C ALA A 37 13.38 5.36 -16.63
N LYS A 38 13.50 4.43 -17.59
CA LYS A 38 14.66 3.53 -17.69
C LYS A 38 15.99 4.24 -17.88
N ASN A 39 16.00 5.35 -18.61
CA ASN A 39 17.18 6.15 -18.90
C ASN A 39 17.49 7.18 -17.81
N ALA A 40 16.63 7.36 -16.81
CA ALA A 40 16.89 8.23 -15.68
C ALA A 40 18.05 7.69 -14.84
N ALA A 41 18.91 8.59 -14.36
CA ALA A 41 20.08 8.21 -13.56
C ALA A 41 19.66 7.51 -12.28
N VAL A 42 20.32 6.40 -11.94
CA VAL A 42 20.08 5.70 -10.67
C VAL A 42 20.78 6.46 -9.54
N VAL A 43 20.00 6.95 -8.56
CA VAL A 43 20.50 7.73 -7.41
C VAL A 43 20.56 6.89 -6.12
N GLY A 44 20.63 5.58 -6.23
CA GLY A 44 20.71 4.65 -5.11
C GLY A 44 19.44 3.79 -4.97
N PHE A 45 19.33 3.11 -3.85
CA PHE A 45 18.15 2.32 -3.49
C PHE A 45 17.20 3.09 -2.59
N ILE A 46 15.92 2.73 -2.61
CA ILE A 46 14.85 3.39 -1.86
C ILE A 46 15.18 3.63 -0.37
N PHE A 47 15.93 2.74 0.28
CA PHE A 47 16.35 2.90 1.69
C PHE A 47 17.70 3.59 1.86
N ASN A 48 18.47 3.75 0.79
CA ASN A 48 19.82 4.33 0.82
C ASN A 48 20.06 5.20 -0.42
N ILE A 49 19.72 6.47 -0.32
CA ILE A 49 19.83 7.44 -1.39
C ILE A 49 21.25 8.02 -1.41
N ASN A 50 21.87 8.07 -2.59
CA ASN A 50 23.11 8.80 -2.83
C ASN A 50 22.77 10.28 -3.06
N THR A 51 22.87 11.06 -1.99
CA THR A 51 22.50 12.48 -1.99
C THR A 51 23.41 13.34 -2.87
N GLU A 52 24.70 13.00 -2.98
CA GLU A 52 25.65 13.70 -3.85
C GLU A 52 25.21 13.58 -5.30
N LYS A 53 24.89 12.36 -5.74
CA LYS A 53 24.40 12.09 -7.08
C LYS A 53 23.07 12.80 -7.39
N VAL A 54 22.18 12.92 -6.40
CA VAL A 54 20.95 13.70 -6.53
C VAL A 54 21.28 15.16 -6.80
N VAL A 55 22.17 15.76 -5.99
CA VAL A 55 22.58 17.18 -6.14
C VAL A 55 23.28 17.43 -7.49
N GLU A 56 24.14 16.52 -7.94
CA GLU A 56 24.84 16.61 -9.25
C GLU A 56 23.86 16.67 -10.43
N LEU A 57 22.70 16.01 -10.32
CA LEU A 57 21.66 16.04 -11.34
C LEU A 57 20.96 17.41 -11.45
N LYS A 58 21.18 18.32 -10.48
CA LYS A 58 20.57 19.65 -10.42
C LYS A 58 19.05 19.59 -10.65
N PRO A 59 18.31 18.82 -9.85
CA PRO A 59 16.86 18.74 -9.99
C PRO A 59 16.20 20.04 -9.57
N ASP A 60 15.06 20.34 -10.16
CA ASP A 60 14.17 21.44 -9.77
C ASP A 60 12.99 20.97 -8.93
N LEU A 61 12.86 19.64 -8.72
CA LEU A 61 11.94 19.00 -7.79
C LEU A 61 12.46 17.63 -7.38
N ILE A 62 12.36 17.34 -6.08
CA ILE A 62 12.50 15.97 -5.54
C ILE A 62 11.15 15.48 -5.03
N VAL A 63 10.77 14.27 -5.45
CA VAL A 63 9.59 13.55 -4.93
C VAL A 63 10.05 12.49 -3.94
N ALA A 64 9.71 12.68 -2.66
CA ALA A 64 10.11 11.87 -1.54
C ALA A 64 8.91 11.10 -0.94
N TYR A 65 9.15 9.92 -0.38
CA TYR A 65 8.12 9.09 0.26
C TYR A 65 8.09 9.36 1.77
N LYS A 66 6.90 9.65 2.29
CA LYS A 66 6.66 9.95 3.72
C LYS A 66 7.01 8.74 4.60
N GLY A 67 7.67 8.99 5.72
CA GLY A 67 8.13 7.97 6.67
C GLY A 67 9.46 7.32 6.28
N MET A 68 10.05 7.68 5.12
CA MET A 68 11.26 7.03 4.61
C MET A 68 12.38 8.00 4.27
N HIS A 69 12.06 9.15 3.69
CA HIS A 69 13.05 10.06 3.11
C HIS A 69 13.19 11.40 3.82
N GLU A 70 12.46 11.64 4.92
CA GLU A 70 12.50 12.91 5.66
C GLU A 70 13.91 13.27 6.16
N LYS A 71 14.73 12.27 6.45
CA LYS A 71 16.15 12.47 6.87
C LYS A 71 17.01 13.18 5.84
N TYR A 72 16.60 13.22 4.56
CA TYR A 72 17.34 13.85 3.48
C TYR A 72 16.85 15.27 3.16
N ILE A 73 15.68 15.69 3.66
CA ILE A 73 15.02 16.95 3.26
C ILE A 73 15.92 18.15 3.52
N GLN A 74 16.42 18.28 4.75
CA GLN A 74 17.28 19.42 5.14
C GLN A 74 18.51 19.58 4.24
N LEU A 75 19.10 18.45 3.82
CA LEU A 75 20.26 18.47 2.93
C LEU A 75 19.89 19.02 1.54
N PHE A 76 18.76 18.58 0.99
CA PHE A 76 18.32 19.03 -0.34
C PHE A 76 17.88 20.48 -0.31
N GLU A 77 17.12 20.91 0.69
CA GLU A 77 16.70 22.30 0.88
C GLU A 77 17.89 23.24 1.08
N ALA A 78 18.94 22.81 1.83
CA ALA A 78 20.19 23.56 1.99
C ALA A 78 20.96 23.75 0.65
N ASN A 79 20.73 22.86 -0.32
CA ASN A 79 21.25 23.00 -1.69
C ASN A 79 20.27 23.74 -2.64
N GLY A 80 19.21 24.34 -2.11
CA GLY A 80 18.21 25.08 -2.88
C GLY A 80 17.29 24.21 -3.73
N ILE A 81 17.17 22.91 -3.42
CA ILE A 81 16.38 21.96 -4.18
C ILE A 81 15.05 21.73 -3.42
N PRO A 82 13.88 22.08 -4.02
CA PRO A 82 12.59 21.86 -3.39
C PRO A 82 12.24 20.37 -3.31
N VAL A 83 11.65 19.96 -2.16
CA VAL A 83 11.25 18.59 -1.90
C VAL A 83 9.74 18.55 -1.64
N VAL A 84 9.03 17.71 -2.35
CA VAL A 84 7.65 17.33 -2.00
C VAL A 84 7.65 15.96 -1.36
N VAL A 85 7.04 15.86 -0.18
CA VAL A 85 6.89 14.58 0.55
C VAL A 85 5.46 14.09 0.40
N LEU A 86 5.29 12.94 -0.22
CA LEU A 86 3.99 12.36 -0.51
C LEU A 86 3.90 10.94 0.06
N ASN A 87 2.67 10.47 0.22
CA ASN A 87 2.35 9.10 0.63
C ASN A 87 1.49 8.43 -0.46
N LEU A 88 1.58 7.11 -0.56
CA LEU A 88 0.75 6.32 -1.48
C LEU A 88 0.07 5.14 -0.77
N LYS A 89 0.09 5.09 0.57
CA LYS A 89 -0.30 3.93 1.35
C LYS A 89 -1.80 3.64 1.25
N THR A 90 -2.61 4.67 1.36
CA THR A 90 -4.07 4.56 1.25
C THR A 90 -4.56 5.01 -0.13
N TYR A 91 -5.81 4.68 -0.44
CA TYR A 91 -6.47 5.14 -1.65
C TYR A 91 -6.56 6.67 -1.73
N GLU A 92 -6.85 7.32 -0.60
CA GLU A 92 -6.89 8.78 -0.53
C GLU A 92 -5.50 9.41 -0.73
N ASP A 93 -4.42 8.77 -0.21
CA ASP A 93 -3.05 9.22 -0.48
C ASP A 93 -2.72 9.20 -1.97
N VAL A 94 -3.14 8.15 -2.70
CA VAL A 94 -2.93 8.05 -4.15
C VAL A 94 -3.65 9.17 -4.89
N LYS A 95 -4.93 9.42 -4.56
CA LYS A 95 -5.71 10.51 -5.17
C LYS A 95 -5.13 11.90 -4.84
N HIS A 96 -4.67 12.09 -3.62
CA HIS A 96 -3.99 13.31 -3.22
C HIS A 96 -2.70 13.50 -3.99
N SER A 97 -1.86 12.47 -4.04
CA SER A 97 -0.54 12.53 -4.70
C SER A 97 -0.66 12.80 -6.20
N ILE A 98 -1.63 12.18 -6.91
CA ILE A 98 -1.82 12.46 -8.34
C ILE A 98 -2.28 13.89 -8.61
N LYS A 99 -3.09 14.47 -7.71
CA LYS A 99 -3.51 15.88 -7.83
C LYS A 99 -2.35 16.84 -7.57
N VAL A 100 -1.57 16.60 -6.50
CA VAL A 100 -0.40 17.42 -6.16
C VAL A 100 0.66 17.35 -7.26
N LEU A 101 1.00 16.15 -7.72
CA LEU A 101 1.95 15.97 -8.82
C LEU A 101 1.44 16.60 -10.12
N GLY A 102 0.13 16.49 -10.40
CA GLY A 102 -0.50 17.17 -11.53
C GLY A 102 -0.36 18.69 -11.47
N GLU A 103 -0.54 19.28 -10.31
CA GLU A 103 -0.35 20.74 -10.12
C GLU A 103 1.12 21.13 -10.30
N LEU A 104 2.05 20.37 -9.72
CA LEU A 104 3.50 20.61 -9.82
C LEU A 104 4.02 20.44 -11.26
N THR A 105 3.51 19.48 -12.03
CA THR A 105 3.94 19.23 -13.42
C THR A 105 3.19 20.08 -14.46
N GLY A 106 2.31 20.98 -14.02
CA GLY A 106 1.47 21.78 -14.94
C GLY A 106 0.30 20.99 -15.57
N GLN A 107 0.02 19.78 -15.08
CA GLN A 107 -1.02 18.89 -15.58
C GLN A 107 -2.21 18.79 -14.60
N LYS A 108 -2.59 19.92 -13.97
CA LYS A 108 -3.60 19.97 -12.91
C LYS A 108 -4.91 19.31 -13.30
N GLU A 109 -5.47 19.66 -14.46
CA GLU A 109 -6.75 19.11 -14.94
C GLU A 109 -6.64 17.60 -15.20
N LYS A 110 -5.52 17.16 -15.73
CA LYS A 110 -5.24 15.73 -15.98
C LYS A 110 -5.19 14.94 -14.65
N GLY A 111 -4.50 15.48 -13.64
CA GLY A 111 -4.44 14.88 -12.29
C GLY A 111 -5.83 14.76 -11.63
N ILE A 112 -6.65 15.81 -11.72
CA ILE A 112 -8.03 15.83 -11.20
C ILE A 112 -8.88 14.78 -11.94
N LYS A 113 -8.78 14.71 -13.27
CA LYS A 113 -9.51 13.74 -14.09
C LYS A 113 -9.14 12.31 -13.74
N ILE A 114 -7.86 11.99 -13.61
CA ILE A 114 -7.39 10.64 -13.24
C ILE A 114 -7.93 10.25 -11.85
N ALA A 115 -7.87 11.15 -10.87
CA ALA A 115 -8.42 10.88 -9.54
C ALA A 115 -9.94 10.59 -9.59
N ALA A 116 -10.70 11.33 -10.40
CA ALA A 116 -12.13 11.09 -10.59
C ALA A 116 -12.43 9.76 -11.31
N GLU A 117 -11.60 9.37 -12.29
CA GLU A 117 -11.73 8.09 -12.97
C GLU A 117 -11.45 6.91 -12.03
N LEU A 118 -10.46 7.03 -11.12
CA LEU A 118 -10.21 6.06 -10.06
C LEU A 118 -11.44 5.89 -9.16
N ASP A 119 -12.03 7.01 -8.70
CA ASP A 119 -13.25 7.00 -7.88
C ASP A 119 -14.40 6.30 -8.60
N LYS A 120 -14.62 6.63 -9.87
CA LYS A 120 -15.67 6.00 -10.68
C LYS A 120 -15.49 4.48 -10.79
N LYS A 121 -14.27 4.01 -11.00
CA LYS A 121 -13.96 2.57 -11.10
C LYS A 121 -14.21 1.86 -9.77
N VAL A 122 -13.71 2.42 -8.66
CA VAL A 122 -13.91 1.86 -7.31
C VAL A 122 -15.40 1.81 -6.95
N GLN A 123 -16.13 2.91 -7.15
CA GLN A 123 -17.56 2.98 -6.86
C GLN A 123 -18.39 2.00 -7.72
N ASN A 124 -18.00 1.77 -8.96
CA ASN A 124 -18.67 0.79 -9.81
C ASN A 124 -18.52 -0.65 -9.27
N THR A 125 -17.37 -0.98 -8.67
CA THR A 125 -17.16 -2.27 -8.00
C THR A 125 -18.01 -2.36 -6.73
N VAL A 126 -17.93 -1.35 -5.87
CA VAL A 126 -18.65 -1.32 -4.58
C VAL A 126 -20.17 -1.44 -4.78
N ARG A 127 -20.75 -0.76 -5.78
CA ARG A 127 -22.20 -0.83 -6.06
C ARG A 127 -22.72 -2.20 -6.46
N LYS A 128 -21.86 -3.10 -6.92
CA LYS A 128 -22.20 -4.47 -7.33
C LYS A 128 -22.13 -5.47 -6.19
N LEU A 129 -21.70 -5.04 -5.01
CA LEU A 129 -21.56 -5.92 -3.86
C LEU A 129 -22.91 -6.11 -3.12
N PRO A 130 -23.11 -7.28 -2.50
CA PRO A 130 -24.22 -7.46 -1.57
C PRO A 130 -24.11 -6.47 -0.41
N LYS A 131 -25.25 -6.06 0.15
CA LYS A 131 -25.29 -5.07 1.24
C LYS A 131 -24.87 -5.64 2.61
N ASN A 132 -24.51 -6.91 2.68
CA ASN A 132 -24.13 -7.57 3.93
C ASN A 132 -22.65 -7.32 4.22
N THR A 133 -22.37 -6.70 5.36
CA THR A 133 -21.01 -6.49 5.84
C THR A 133 -20.43 -7.81 6.33
N LYS A 134 -19.38 -8.30 5.66
CA LYS A 134 -18.64 -9.49 6.10
C LYS A 134 -17.57 -9.10 7.14
N ARG A 135 -17.45 -9.93 8.18
CA ARG A 135 -16.31 -9.83 9.12
C ARG A 135 -15.08 -10.45 8.47
N VAL A 136 -14.00 -9.69 8.43
CA VAL A 136 -12.75 -10.14 7.81
C VAL A 136 -11.56 -9.97 8.75
N ALA A 137 -10.60 -10.88 8.65
CA ALA A 137 -9.27 -10.71 9.21
C ALA A 137 -8.26 -10.55 8.07
N ILE A 138 -7.27 -9.69 8.27
CA ILE A 138 -6.17 -9.52 7.31
C ILE A 138 -4.88 -9.84 8.05
N LEU A 139 -4.28 -10.98 7.74
CA LEU A 139 -3.01 -11.43 8.30
C LEU A 139 -1.87 -10.95 7.42
N HIS A 140 -0.83 -10.41 8.03
CA HIS A 140 0.44 -10.16 7.35
C HIS A 140 1.48 -11.14 7.86
N SER A 141 2.06 -11.94 6.98
CA SER A 141 3.12 -12.89 7.31
C SER A 141 4.46 -12.44 6.73
N SER A 142 5.45 -12.35 7.58
CA SER A 142 6.84 -12.08 7.22
C SER A 142 7.75 -13.20 7.75
N ALA A 143 9.03 -13.16 7.41
CA ALA A 143 10.01 -14.09 7.97
C ALA A 143 10.17 -13.98 9.50
N GLN A 144 9.80 -12.83 10.10
CA GLN A 144 9.96 -12.57 11.53
C GLN A 144 8.71 -12.90 12.35
N ASN A 145 7.52 -12.52 11.85
CA ASN A 145 6.27 -12.64 12.61
C ASN A 145 5.03 -12.68 11.73
N VAL A 146 3.90 -13.00 12.37
CA VAL A 146 2.55 -12.81 11.85
C VAL A 146 1.90 -11.66 12.61
N THR A 147 1.23 -10.75 11.90
CA THR A 147 0.51 -9.60 12.46
C THR A 147 -0.86 -9.46 11.81
N LEU A 148 -1.74 -8.65 12.40
CA LEU A 148 -3.02 -8.24 11.82
C LEU A 148 -2.87 -6.86 11.16
N GLU A 149 -3.33 -6.70 9.92
CA GLU A 149 -3.31 -5.42 9.24
C GLU A 149 -4.49 -4.54 9.63
N GLN A 150 -4.22 -3.26 9.86
CA GLN A 150 -5.19 -2.22 10.21
C GLN A 150 -5.71 -1.48 8.96
N GLU A 151 -6.68 -0.57 9.14
CA GLU A 151 -7.32 0.20 8.06
C GLU A 151 -6.36 1.08 7.25
N ASN A 152 -5.25 1.47 7.82
CA ASN A 152 -4.21 2.29 7.16
C ASN A 152 -3.15 1.45 6.42
N SER A 153 -3.29 0.13 6.36
CA SER A 153 -2.59 -0.73 5.41
C SER A 153 -3.28 -0.70 4.04
N ILE A 154 -2.61 -1.22 3.01
CA ILE A 154 -3.22 -1.31 1.67
C ILE A 154 -4.46 -2.22 1.69
N ALA A 155 -4.33 -3.44 2.22
CA ALA A 155 -5.42 -4.39 2.27
C ALA A 155 -6.55 -3.93 3.22
N GLY A 156 -6.20 -3.31 4.37
CA GLY A 156 -7.17 -2.72 5.28
C GLY A 156 -7.94 -1.56 4.66
N CYS A 157 -7.27 -0.71 3.89
CA CYS A 157 -7.90 0.37 3.13
C CYS A 157 -8.89 -0.19 2.08
N VAL A 158 -8.51 -1.23 1.35
CA VAL A 158 -9.40 -1.90 0.38
C VAL A 158 -10.60 -2.54 1.09
N ALA A 159 -10.40 -3.23 2.21
CA ALA A 159 -11.48 -3.79 3.00
C ALA A 159 -12.50 -2.72 3.44
N LYS A 160 -12.01 -1.55 3.87
CA LYS A 160 -12.85 -0.40 4.22
C LYS A 160 -13.64 0.14 3.02
N LEU A 161 -13.02 0.28 1.85
CA LEU A 161 -13.70 0.70 0.61
C LEU A 161 -14.83 -0.26 0.22
N LEU A 162 -14.64 -1.56 0.47
CA LEU A 162 -15.62 -2.63 0.22
C LEU A 162 -16.65 -2.79 1.36
N GLN A 163 -16.60 -1.91 2.38
CA GLN A 163 -17.50 -1.95 3.54
C GLN A 163 -17.43 -3.26 4.34
N MET A 164 -16.28 -3.94 4.33
CA MET A 164 -16.02 -5.08 5.20
C MET A 164 -15.71 -4.60 6.62
N HIS A 165 -16.12 -5.39 7.62
CA HIS A 165 -15.71 -5.17 9.00
C HIS A 165 -14.39 -5.90 9.29
N ASN A 166 -13.28 -5.16 9.31
CA ASN A 166 -12.01 -5.72 9.74
C ASN A 166 -12.01 -5.88 11.26
N ILE A 167 -11.92 -7.12 11.74
CA ILE A 167 -12.02 -7.45 13.18
C ILE A 167 -11.00 -6.72 14.07
N VAL A 168 -9.88 -6.25 13.48
CA VAL A 168 -8.88 -5.48 14.23
C VAL A 168 -9.43 -4.14 14.75
N GLN A 169 -10.53 -3.63 14.18
CA GLN A 169 -11.22 -2.44 14.69
C GLN A 169 -11.77 -2.64 16.07
N ASP A 170 -12.10 -3.88 16.42
CA ASP A 170 -12.63 -4.23 17.74
C ASP A 170 -11.55 -4.18 18.85
N ILE A 171 -10.26 -4.12 18.50
CA ILE A 171 -9.14 -3.94 19.43
C ILE A 171 -8.97 -2.46 19.83
N GLN A 172 -9.45 -1.53 19.04
CA GLN A 172 -9.14 -0.09 19.14
C GLN A 172 -9.65 0.63 20.40
N GLY A 173 -10.42 -0.01 21.25
CA GLY A 173 -10.72 0.53 22.58
C GLY A 173 -9.48 0.72 23.47
N MET A 174 -8.33 0.13 23.14
CA MET A 174 -7.07 0.21 23.90
C MET A 174 -6.01 1.12 23.29
N ALA A 175 -6.06 1.44 22.00
CA ALA A 175 -4.98 2.19 21.31
C ALA A 175 -5.21 3.70 21.17
N ALA A 176 -6.38 4.22 21.53
CA ALA A 176 -6.71 5.65 21.39
C ALA A 176 -6.01 6.56 22.44
N SER A 177 -5.22 6.01 23.36
CA SER A 177 -4.68 6.76 24.51
C SER A 177 -3.22 7.19 24.39
N THR A 178 -2.48 6.86 23.34
CA THR A 178 -1.01 7.10 23.33
C THR A 178 -0.48 7.93 22.16
N GLY A 179 -1.21 8.79 21.50
CA GLY A 179 -0.63 9.82 20.62
C GLY A 179 0.44 9.39 19.58
N GLU A 180 0.78 8.11 19.52
CA GLU A 180 1.73 7.53 18.59
C GLU A 180 1.08 7.36 17.21
N GLN A 181 1.83 7.58 16.13
CA GLN A 181 1.41 7.31 14.76
C GLN A 181 0.77 5.92 14.71
N MET A 182 -0.52 5.84 14.34
CA MET A 182 -1.22 4.57 14.24
C MET A 182 -0.42 3.61 13.37
N SER A 183 0.09 2.55 13.98
CA SER A 183 0.73 1.45 13.26
C SER A 183 -0.25 0.91 12.22
N ASP A 184 0.25 0.46 11.08
CA ASP A 184 -0.58 -0.23 10.08
C ASP A 184 -0.82 -1.71 10.43
N LYS A 185 -0.22 -2.17 11.56
CA LYS A 185 -0.27 -3.55 12.01
C LYS A 185 -0.51 -3.62 13.52
N ALA A 186 -1.32 -4.61 13.92
CA ALA A 186 -1.54 -5.00 15.31
C ALA A 186 -0.92 -6.39 15.57
N PRO A 187 -0.54 -6.72 16.82
CA PRO A 187 -0.06 -8.05 17.15
C PRO A 187 -1.07 -9.14 16.80
N TYR A 188 -0.58 -10.26 16.23
CA TYR A 188 -1.39 -11.44 16.01
C TYR A 188 -1.73 -12.13 17.34
N ASN A 189 -2.99 -12.52 17.51
CA ASN A 189 -3.47 -13.33 18.62
C ASN A 189 -4.52 -14.31 18.12
N LEU A 190 -4.25 -15.62 18.24
CA LEU A 190 -5.16 -16.66 17.77
C LEU A 190 -6.46 -16.71 18.56
N GLU A 191 -6.43 -16.48 19.87
CA GLU A 191 -7.63 -16.47 20.73
C GLU A 191 -8.58 -15.35 20.29
N PHE A 192 -8.05 -14.16 20.04
CA PHE A 192 -8.82 -13.04 19.51
C PHE A 192 -9.43 -13.37 18.13
N LEU A 193 -8.66 -14.00 17.24
CA LEU A 193 -9.14 -14.41 15.91
C LEU A 193 -10.30 -15.40 16.01
N ILE A 194 -10.22 -16.35 16.95
CA ILE A 194 -11.30 -17.33 17.21
C ILE A 194 -12.51 -16.65 17.81
N GLU A 195 -12.33 -15.76 18.79
CA GLU A 195 -13.43 -15.02 19.44
C GLU A 195 -14.21 -14.19 18.42
N LYS A 196 -13.50 -13.50 17.51
CA LYS A 196 -14.13 -12.64 16.49
C LYS A 196 -14.69 -13.42 15.31
N ASP A 197 -14.26 -14.65 15.12
CA ASP A 197 -14.73 -15.61 14.13
C ASP A 197 -14.98 -14.98 12.74
N PRO A 198 -13.91 -14.55 12.03
CA PRO A 198 -14.06 -13.92 10.73
C PRO A 198 -14.64 -14.89 9.69
N GLU A 199 -15.45 -14.35 8.78
CA GLU A 199 -16.07 -15.09 7.68
C GLU A 199 -15.11 -15.23 6.49
N ILE A 200 -14.11 -14.32 6.38
CA ILE A 200 -13.08 -14.34 5.36
C ILE A 200 -11.75 -13.98 6.02
N ILE A 201 -10.68 -14.66 5.60
CA ILE A 201 -9.31 -14.32 5.98
C ILE A 201 -8.54 -13.99 4.72
N PHE A 202 -7.95 -12.80 4.68
CA PHE A 202 -6.96 -12.41 3.67
C PHE A 202 -5.56 -12.50 4.25
N ILE A 203 -4.59 -12.90 3.43
CA ILE A 203 -3.19 -13.03 3.82
C ILE A 203 -2.33 -12.23 2.86
N THR A 204 -1.61 -11.23 3.39
CA THR A 204 -0.50 -10.55 2.71
C THR A 204 0.82 -11.16 3.17
N SER A 205 1.85 -11.09 2.35
CA SER A 205 3.15 -11.68 2.67
C SER A 205 4.31 -10.80 2.21
N MET A 206 5.43 -10.87 2.94
CA MET A 206 6.67 -10.21 2.57
C MET A 206 7.87 -11.09 2.89
N GLY A 207 8.59 -11.55 1.85
CA GLY A 207 9.79 -12.35 1.97
C GLY A 207 9.79 -13.60 1.08
N ASN A 208 10.62 -14.57 1.44
CA ASN A 208 10.67 -15.85 0.73
C ASN A 208 9.39 -16.65 0.95
N LYS A 209 8.75 -17.09 -0.13
CA LYS A 209 7.46 -17.79 -0.08
C LYS A 209 7.50 -19.06 0.79
N ASN A 210 8.55 -19.84 0.69
CA ASN A 210 8.69 -21.10 1.46
C ASN A 210 8.78 -20.82 2.96
N ASP A 211 9.55 -19.80 3.36
CA ASP A 211 9.70 -19.41 4.77
C ASP A 211 8.39 -18.88 5.35
N ILE A 212 7.64 -18.14 4.55
CA ILE A 212 6.34 -17.58 4.93
C ILE A 212 5.31 -18.70 5.09
N GLU A 213 5.21 -19.62 4.13
CA GLU A 213 4.29 -20.77 4.19
C GLU A 213 4.61 -21.65 5.38
N ALA A 214 5.90 -21.97 5.64
CA ALA A 214 6.33 -22.73 6.81
C ALA A 214 5.93 -22.03 8.12
N ARG A 215 6.12 -20.72 8.21
CA ARG A 215 5.73 -19.94 9.39
C ARG A 215 4.22 -19.94 9.59
N LEU A 216 3.44 -19.65 8.58
CA LEU A 216 1.98 -19.66 8.68
C LEU A 216 1.48 -21.05 9.09
N GLN A 217 2.06 -22.11 8.52
CA GLN A 217 1.72 -23.48 8.89
C GLN A 217 2.02 -23.76 10.35
N ASN A 218 3.21 -23.39 10.84
CA ASN A 218 3.65 -23.69 12.20
C ASN A 218 2.98 -22.81 13.26
N ASP A 219 2.89 -21.50 13.01
CA ASP A 219 2.47 -20.52 14.03
C ASP A 219 0.94 -20.33 14.06
N VAL A 220 0.25 -20.66 12.96
CA VAL A 220 -1.18 -20.37 12.79
C VAL A 220 -1.98 -21.62 12.44
N MET A 221 -1.71 -22.24 11.29
CA MET A 221 -2.60 -23.24 10.67
C MET A 221 -2.51 -24.65 11.30
N SER A 222 -1.42 -24.97 11.99
CA SER A 222 -1.27 -26.26 12.69
C SER A 222 -2.18 -26.40 13.90
N SER A 223 -2.64 -25.31 14.48
CA SER A 223 -3.52 -25.33 15.63
C SER A 223 -4.89 -25.92 15.29
N PRO A 224 -5.41 -26.91 16.08
CA PRO A 224 -6.77 -27.38 15.93
C PRO A 224 -7.83 -26.26 16.04
N ALA A 225 -7.54 -25.23 16.84
CA ALA A 225 -8.38 -24.07 17.05
C ALA A 225 -8.52 -23.21 15.76
N TRP A 226 -7.49 -23.14 14.90
CA TRP A 226 -7.57 -22.51 13.58
C TRP A 226 -8.69 -23.12 12.74
N LYS A 227 -8.84 -24.46 12.77
CA LYS A 227 -9.86 -25.17 11.99
C LYS A 227 -11.30 -24.89 12.47
N SER A 228 -11.46 -24.28 13.65
CA SER A 228 -12.80 -23.93 14.17
C SER A 228 -13.33 -22.60 13.59
N ILE A 229 -12.48 -21.78 12.97
CA ILE A 229 -12.85 -20.47 12.42
C ILE A 229 -13.75 -20.65 11.19
N THR A 230 -14.80 -19.84 11.09
CA THR A 230 -15.79 -19.89 10.00
C THR A 230 -15.12 -19.74 8.62
N ALA A 231 -14.21 -18.80 8.45
CA ALA A 231 -13.46 -18.64 7.20
C ALA A 231 -12.71 -19.90 6.78
N VAL A 232 -12.13 -20.63 7.75
CA VAL A 232 -11.36 -21.85 7.47
C VAL A 232 -12.28 -23.01 7.09
N LYS A 233 -13.40 -23.19 7.80
CA LYS A 233 -14.42 -24.20 7.49
C LYS A 233 -15.00 -24.03 6.09
N ASN A 234 -15.17 -22.78 5.66
CA ASN A 234 -15.77 -22.43 4.38
C ASN A 234 -14.76 -22.28 3.24
N ASN A 235 -13.47 -22.61 3.45
CA ASN A 235 -12.38 -22.41 2.50
C ASN A 235 -12.26 -20.95 2.02
N ALA A 236 -12.60 -19.99 2.88
CA ALA A 236 -12.56 -18.55 2.61
C ALA A 236 -11.27 -17.90 3.13
N VAL A 237 -10.12 -18.55 2.90
CA VAL A 237 -8.78 -18.06 3.22
C VAL A 237 -8.05 -17.77 1.92
N TYR A 238 -7.72 -16.49 1.66
CA TYR A 238 -7.19 -16.04 0.38
C TYR A 238 -5.84 -15.33 0.52
N TYR A 239 -4.83 -15.78 -0.22
CA TYR A 239 -3.59 -15.05 -0.37
C TYR A 239 -3.78 -13.89 -1.34
N LEU A 240 -3.39 -12.70 -0.91
CA LEU A 240 -3.44 -11.50 -1.72
C LEU A 240 -2.18 -11.38 -2.58
N PRO A 241 -2.30 -11.00 -3.87
CA PRO A 241 -1.15 -10.89 -4.76
C PRO A 241 -0.23 -9.72 -4.35
N ASP A 242 1.08 -10.01 -4.28
CA ASP A 242 2.10 -9.06 -3.82
C ASP A 242 2.15 -7.78 -4.66
N GLU A 243 1.91 -7.88 -5.96
CA GLU A 243 1.91 -6.75 -6.89
C GLU A 243 0.78 -5.74 -6.65
N LEU A 244 -0.24 -6.11 -5.87
CA LEU A 244 -1.37 -5.23 -5.51
C LEU A 244 -1.42 -4.89 -4.02
N PHE A 245 -0.81 -5.70 -3.15
CA PHE A 245 -0.99 -5.56 -1.71
C PHE A 245 0.31 -5.48 -0.89
N LEU A 246 1.44 -5.90 -1.43
CA LEU A 246 2.74 -5.67 -0.81
C LEU A 246 3.36 -4.34 -1.30
N LEU A 247 3.37 -4.16 -2.61
CA LEU A 247 3.71 -2.88 -3.23
C LEU A 247 2.46 -2.03 -3.33
N ASN A 248 2.62 -0.71 -3.16
CA ASN A 248 1.49 0.19 -3.35
C ASN A 248 0.94 0.02 -4.78
N PRO A 249 -0.36 -0.26 -4.95
CA PRO A 249 -0.95 -0.47 -6.27
C PRO A 249 -1.03 0.82 -7.11
N GLY A 250 -0.84 2.02 -6.50
CA GLY A 250 -0.90 3.29 -7.22
C GLY A 250 -2.19 3.42 -8.03
N LEU A 251 -2.08 3.64 -9.33
CA LEU A 251 -3.22 3.74 -10.25
C LEU A 251 -3.99 2.42 -10.43
N ARG A 252 -3.43 1.30 -9.97
CA ARG A 252 -4.09 -0.02 -9.99
C ARG A 252 -4.94 -0.30 -8.75
N TYR A 253 -5.17 0.70 -7.88
CA TYR A 253 -6.06 0.54 -6.73
C TYR A 253 -7.43 -0.05 -7.07
N PRO A 254 -8.09 0.32 -8.20
CA PRO A 254 -9.32 -0.34 -8.63
C PRO A 254 -9.18 -1.84 -8.88
N GLN A 255 -8.00 -2.32 -9.30
CA GLN A 255 -7.73 -3.76 -9.48
C GLN A 255 -7.62 -4.48 -8.14
N ALA A 256 -6.97 -3.85 -7.14
CA ALA A 256 -6.91 -4.38 -5.78
C ALA A 256 -8.32 -4.48 -5.16
N VAL A 257 -9.15 -3.44 -5.36
CA VAL A 257 -10.55 -3.42 -4.92
C VAL A 257 -11.36 -4.54 -5.60
N GLU A 258 -11.24 -4.70 -6.93
CA GLU A 258 -11.96 -5.74 -7.66
C GLU A 258 -11.52 -7.15 -7.23
N TYR A 259 -10.21 -7.36 -7.02
CA TYR A 259 -9.70 -8.66 -6.55
C TYR A 259 -10.35 -9.10 -5.23
N MET A 260 -10.39 -8.23 -4.21
CA MET A 260 -11.03 -8.57 -2.95
C MET A 260 -12.56 -8.66 -3.07
N ALA A 261 -13.18 -7.83 -3.93
CA ALA A 261 -14.61 -7.87 -4.21
C ALA A 261 -15.06 -9.21 -4.83
N GLU A 262 -14.25 -9.80 -5.71
CA GLU A 262 -14.53 -11.13 -6.29
C GLU A 262 -14.59 -12.22 -5.22
N LYS A 263 -13.77 -12.12 -4.16
CA LYS A 263 -13.78 -13.09 -3.06
C LYS A 263 -15.04 -12.97 -2.19
N LEU A 264 -15.64 -11.77 -2.13
CA LEU A 264 -16.95 -11.59 -1.48
C LEU A 264 -18.07 -12.24 -2.27
N ARG A 265 -18.10 -12.07 -3.60
CA ARG A 265 -19.14 -12.63 -4.48
C ARG A 265 -19.12 -14.16 -4.54
N GLY A 266 -17.96 -14.77 -4.36
CA GLY A 266 -17.81 -16.23 -4.36
C GLY A 266 -18.24 -16.94 -3.07
N GLN A 267 -18.79 -16.20 -2.10
CA GLN A 267 -19.25 -16.72 -0.80
C GLN A 267 -20.79 -16.75 -0.64
N ASP A 268 -21.54 -16.38 -1.69
CA ASP A 268 -23.02 -16.40 -1.72
C ASP A 268 -23.55 -17.75 -2.23
#